data_3a6abc3402a02d743e34a18458a44696
#
_entry.id   3a6abc3402a02d743e34a18458a44696
#
_cell.length_a   1.000
_cell.length_b   1.000
_cell.length_c   1.000
_cell.angle_alpha   90.00
_cell.angle_beta   90.00
_cell.angle_gamma   90.00
#
_symmetry.space_group_name_H-M   'P 1'
#
loop_
_entity.id
_entity.type
_entity.pdbx_description
1 polymer ?
#
loop_
_entity_poly.entity_id
_entity_poly.type
_entity_poly.pdbx_seq_one_letter_code
_entity_poly.pdbx_strand_id
1 'polypeptide(L)'
;MNPKNSPFVLIARVRVRPGKVDDYLNIAAEADSAVQQTEPGMLMHNFDADPDDPLQFTWTEIYRDDESLIAHINNPPVQEYGKKHLELAESIEVEIYGTLADETLNFLNMAWAESGIPFKYFKTTSVGYVRDSLLS
;
A
#
# COMPACT_ATOMS: atom_id res chain seq x y z
N MET A 1 15.63 15.28 7.25
CA MET A 1 14.16 15.20 7.36
C MET A 1 13.78 14.09 8.33
N ASN A 2 12.85 14.35 9.23
CA ASN A 2 12.39 13.33 10.18
C ASN A 2 11.52 12.30 9.46
N PRO A 3 11.85 11.00 9.50
CA PRO A 3 11.05 9.96 8.83
C PRO A 3 9.56 10.01 9.20
N LYS A 4 9.23 10.32 10.45
CA LYS A 4 7.85 10.37 10.93
C LYS A 4 7.02 11.50 10.30
N ASN A 5 7.66 12.46 9.65
CA ASN A 5 7.02 13.59 9.00
C ASN A 5 7.29 13.64 7.49
N SER A 6 7.74 12.54 6.91
CA SER A 6 8.11 12.48 5.51
C SER A 6 7.11 11.69 4.71
N PRO A 7 6.50 12.28 3.67
CA PRO A 7 5.69 11.52 2.73
C PRO A 7 6.53 10.47 2.01
N PHE A 8 5.90 9.36 1.68
CA PHE A 8 6.54 8.30 0.91
C PHE A 8 5.53 7.58 0.03
N VAL A 9 6.05 6.81 -0.92
CA VAL A 9 5.25 6.07 -1.89
C VAL A 9 5.33 4.58 -1.57
N LEU A 10 4.17 3.92 -1.63
CA LEU A 10 4.09 2.47 -1.59
C LEU A 10 3.43 2.00 -2.89
N ILE A 11 4.04 1.00 -3.51
CA ILE A 11 3.50 0.35 -4.70
C ILE A 11 3.25 -1.11 -4.35
N ALA A 12 2.03 -1.59 -4.59
CA ALA A 12 1.68 -2.99 -4.37
C ALA A 12 1.17 -3.58 -5.68
N ARG A 13 1.93 -4.54 -6.22
CA ARG A 13 1.58 -5.22 -7.47
C ARG A 13 0.82 -6.49 -7.16
N VAL A 14 -0.39 -6.58 -7.70
CA VAL A 14 -1.33 -7.66 -7.42
C VAL A 14 -1.58 -8.45 -8.69
N ARG A 15 -1.48 -9.78 -8.58
CA ARG A 15 -1.93 -10.67 -9.66
C ARG A 15 -3.19 -11.38 -9.22
N VAL A 16 -4.29 -11.13 -9.93
CA VAL A 16 -5.60 -11.71 -9.64
C VAL A 16 -5.71 -13.09 -10.30
N ARG A 17 -6.44 -14.00 -9.67
CA ARG A 17 -6.69 -15.32 -10.26
C ARG A 17 -7.57 -15.21 -11.50
N PRO A 18 -7.36 -16.06 -12.52
CA PRO A 18 -8.26 -16.09 -13.68
C PRO A 18 -9.71 -16.28 -13.26
N GLY A 19 -10.60 -15.49 -13.85
CA GLY A 19 -12.03 -15.52 -13.56
C GLY A 19 -12.47 -14.77 -12.29
N LYS A 20 -11.52 -14.12 -11.58
CA LYS A 20 -11.81 -13.43 -10.31
C LYS A 20 -11.65 -11.92 -10.38
N VAL A 21 -11.43 -11.36 -11.56
CA VAL A 21 -11.17 -9.92 -11.69
C VAL A 21 -12.34 -9.08 -11.20
N ASP A 22 -13.57 -9.41 -11.60
CA ASP A 22 -14.73 -8.62 -11.17
C ASP A 22 -14.91 -8.65 -9.66
N ASP A 23 -14.75 -9.83 -9.04
CA ASP A 23 -14.83 -9.97 -7.60
C ASP A 23 -13.72 -9.16 -6.91
N TYR A 24 -12.52 -9.20 -7.47
CA TYR A 24 -11.39 -8.46 -6.91
C TYR A 24 -11.61 -6.94 -7.00
N LEU A 25 -12.11 -6.45 -8.15
CA LEU A 25 -12.40 -5.03 -8.30
C LEU A 25 -13.47 -4.57 -7.29
N ASN A 26 -14.42 -5.43 -6.95
CA ASN A 26 -15.42 -5.11 -5.93
C ASN A 26 -14.79 -4.94 -4.54
N ILE A 27 -13.91 -5.85 -4.11
CA ILE A 27 -13.25 -5.71 -2.81
C ILE A 27 -12.28 -4.53 -2.79
N ALA A 28 -11.62 -4.27 -3.91
CA ALA A 28 -10.72 -3.11 -4.05
C ALA A 28 -11.51 -1.80 -3.90
N ALA A 29 -12.67 -1.70 -4.55
CA ALA A 29 -13.52 -0.51 -4.46
C ALA A 29 -14.05 -0.28 -3.04
N GLU A 30 -14.44 -1.35 -2.35
CA GLU A 30 -14.90 -1.26 -0.96
C GLU A 30 -13.77 -0.78 -0.04
N ALA A 31 -12.58 -1.34 -0.19
CA ALA A 31 -11.41 -0.94 0.59
C ALA A 31 -11.04 0.51 0.31
N ASP A 32 -10.99 0.92 -0.96
CA ASP A 32 -10.67 2.27 -1.38
C ASP A 32 -11.64 3.29 -0.76
N SER A 33 -12.94 3.01 -0.81
CA SER A 33 -13.95 3.88 -0.22
C SER A 33 -13.76 4.02 1.29
N ALA A 34 -13.48 2.93 1.98
CA ALA A 34 -13.25 2.95 3.43
C ALA A 34 -11.97 3.73 3.78
N VAL A 35 -10.90 3.54 3.02
CA VAL A 35 -9.65 4.28 3.20
C VAL A 35 -9.87 5.78 3.03
N GLN A 36 -10.57 6.17 1.97
CA GLN A 36 -10.86 7.58 1.70
C GLN A 36 -11.61 8.22 2.87
N GLN A 37 -12.55 7.49 3.47
CA GLN A 37 -13.38 8.01 4.55
C GLN A 37 -12.70 8.01 5.92
N THR A 38 -11.71 7.15 6.16
CA THR A 38 -11.17 6.90 7.50
C THR A 38 -9.68 7.19 7.67
N GLU A 39 -8.95 7.40 6.58
CA GLU A 39 -7.49 7.55 6.63
C GLU A 39 -7.04 8.88 6.02
N PRO A 40 -7.09 9.97 6.78
CA PRO A 40 -6.70 11.29 6.24
C PRO A 40 -5.22 11.39 5.85
N GLY A 41 -4.38 10.49 6.35
CA GLY A 41 -2.96 10.46 6.00
C GLY A 41 -2.64 9.70 4.71
N MET A 42 -3.63 9.06 4.10
CA MET A 42 -3.49 8.48 2.76
C MET A 42 -3.79 9.57 1.73
N LEU A 43 -2.75 10.10 1.11
CA LEU A 43 -2.87 11.25 0.22
C LEU A 43 -3.25 10.86 -1.21
N MET A 44 -2.92 9.65 -1.62
CA MET A 44 -3.31 9.08 -2.90
C MET A 44 -3.46 7.57 -2.73
N HIS A 45 -4.51 7.01 -3.32
CA HIS A 45 -4.80 5.57 -3.20
C HIS A 45 -5.50 5.11 -4.47
N ASN A 46 -4.73 4.65 -5.45
CA ASN A 46 -5.24 4.30 -6.78
C ASN A 46 -4.92 2.84 -7.11
N PHE A 47 -5.88 2.17 -7.74
CA PHE A 47 -5.73 0.80 -8.23
C PHE A 47 -5.84 0.81 -9.73
N ASP A 48 -4.73 0.58 -10.43
CA ASP A 48 -4.63 0.73 -11.87
C ASP A 48 -4.41 -0.59 -12.57
N ALA A 49 -5.12 -0.80 -13.68
CA ALA A 49 -5.00 -1.99 -14.50
C ALA A 49 -3.73 -1.92 -15.36
N ASP A 50 -3.03 -3.05 -15.46
CA ASP A 50 -1.91 -3.18 -16.39
C ASP A 50 -2.45 -3.21 -17.82
N PRO A 51 -1.95 -2.37 -18.73
CA PRO A 51 -2.47 -2.33 -20.10
C PRO A 51 -2.14 -3.58 -20.92
N ASP A 52 -1.16 -4.37 -20.49
CA ASP A 52 -0.68 -5.54 -21.22
C ASP A 52 -1.10 -6.88 -20.62
N ASP A 53 -1.64 -6.88 -19.40
CA ASP A 53 -2.01 -8.10 -18.70
C ASP A 53 -3.33 -7.90 -17.92
N PRO A 54 -4.44 -8.55 -18.35
CA PRO A 54 -5.74 -8.35 -17.72
C PRO A 54 -5.85 -8.85 -16.28
N LEU A 55 -4.88 -9.62 -15.79
CA LEU A 55 -4.88 -10.14 -14.41
C LEU A 55 -3.97 -9.32 -13.48
N GLN A 56 -3.25 -8.35 -14.01
CA GLN A 56 -2.27 -7.58 -13.26
C GLN A 56 -2.80 -6.18 -12.94
N PHE A 57 -2.68 -5.80 -11.67
CA PHE A 57 -3.12 -4.49 -11.17
C PHE A 57 -2.08 -3.94 -10.21
N THR A 58 -2.08 -2.63 -10.02
CA THR A 58 -1.12 -1.97 -9.15
C THR A 58 -1.82 -0.94 -8.27
N TRP A 59 -1.66 -1.08 -6.96
CA TRP A 59 -1.95 0.00 -6.02
C TRP A 59 -0.79 0.98 -6.03
N THR A 60 -1.08 2.26 -6.18
CA THR A 60 -0.11 3.33 -5.95
C THR A 60 -0.63 4.17 -4.80
N GLU A 61 0.15 4.23 -3.71
CA GLU A 61 -0.27 4.85 -2.47
C GLU A 61 0.76 5.88 -2.05
N ILE A 62 0.28 7.06 -1.65
CA ILE A 62 1.14 8.09 -1.06
C ILE A 62 0.67 8.31 0.37
N TYR A 63 1.58 8.10 1.31
CA TYR A 63 1.34 8.29 2.73
C TYR A 63 1.97 9.60 3.20
N ARG A 64 1.28 10.33 4.07
CA ARG A 64 1.79 11.57 4.65
C ARG A 64 2.99 11.30 5.56
N ASP A 65 2.96 10.18 6.28
CA ASP A 65 3.98 9.80 7.25
C ASP A 65 3.87 8.30 7.55
N ASP A 66 4.81 7.75 8.31
CA ASP A 66 4.80 6.32 8.61
C ASP A 66 3.70 5.91 9.61
N GLU A 67 3.22 6.82 10.46
CA GLU A 67 2.05 6.54 11.30
C GLU A 67 0.82 6.27 10.46
N SER A 68 0.69 6.93 9.31
CA SER A 68 -0.42 6.72 8.37
C SER A 68 -0.38 5.32 7.75
N LEU A 69 0.80 4.77 7.51
CA LEU A 69 0.94 3.38 7.04
C LEU A 69 0.54 2.39 8.13
N ILE A 70 0.97 2.61 9.36
CA ILE A 70 0.59 1.77 10.50
C ILE A 70 -0.93 1.79 10.68
N ALA A 71 -1.54 2.97 10.59
CA ALA A 71 -2.99 3.12 10.66
C ALA A 71 -3.71 2.35 9.54
N HIS A 72 -3.15 2.37 8.33
CA HIS A 72 -3.70 1.63 7.18
C HIS A 72 -3.68 0.13 7.45
N ILE A 73 -2.56 -0.41 7.87
CA ILE A 73 -2.41 -1.85 8.12
C ILE A 73 -3.34 -2.32 9.25
N ASN A 74 -3.56 -1.48 10.25
CA ASN A 74 -4.43 -1.79 11.39
C ASN A 74 -5.91 -1.46 11.13
N ASN A 75 -6.24 -0.86 10.02
CA ASN A 75 -7.62 -0.46 9.70
C ASN A 75 -8.47 -1.69 9.39
N PRO A 76 -9.58 -1.94 10.13
CA PRO A 76 -10.38 -3.15 9.91
C PRO A 76 -10.83 -3.41 8.48
N PRO A 77 -11.31 -2.42 7.69
CA PRO A 77 -11.65 -2.66 6.29
C PRO A 77 -10.47 -3.13 5.44
N VAL A 78 -9.26 -2.67 5.74
CA VAL A 78 -8.05 -3.09 5.03
C VAL A 78 -7.69 -4.52 5.41
N GLN A 79 -7.83 -4.89 6.67
CA GLN A 79 -7.62 -6.26 7.13
C GLN A 79 -8.61 -7.22 6.47
N GLU A 80 -9.86 -6.80 6.32
CA GLU A 80 -10.88 -7.59 5.64
C GLU A 80 -10.55 -7.76 4.15
N TYR A 81 -10.09 -6.69 3.51
CA TYR A 81 -9.58 -6.76 2.14
C TYR A 81 -8.45 -7.79 2.03
N GLY A 82 -7.50 -7.78 2.97
CA GLY A 82 -6.39 -8.71 3.00
C GLY A 82 -6.83 -10.17 3.03
N LYS A 83 -7.86 -10.48 3.81
CA LYS A 83 -8.42 -11.84 3.87
C LYS A 83 -9.03 -12.25 2.55
N LYS A 84 -9.81 -11.37 1.93
CA LYS A 84 -10.44 -11.64 0.62
C LYS A 84 -9.39 -11.72 -0.48
N HIS A 85 -8.33 -10.92 -0.40
CA HIS A 85 -7.21 -10.98 -1.33
C HIS A 85 -6.63 -12.38 -1.42
N LEU A 86 -6.43 -13.05 -0.29
CA LEU A 86 -5.86 -14.40 -0.26
C LEU A 86 -6.70 -15.40 -1.05
N GLU A 87 -8.01 -15.19 -1.15
CA GLU A 87 -8.90 -16.07 -1.89
C GLU A 87 -8.94 -15.75 -3.39
N LEU A 88 -8.77 -14.48 -3.74
CA LEU A 88 -9.02 -13.98 -5.10
C LEU A 88 -7.76 -13.70 -5.90
N ALA A 89 -6.60 -13.64 -5.26
CA ALA A 89 -5.34 -13.31 -5.94
C ALA A 89 -4.29 -14.39 -5.76
N GLU A 90 -3.35 -14.44 -6.70
CA GLU A 90 -2.21 -15.36 -6.67
C GLU A 90 -1.05 -14.76 -5.89
N SER A 91 -0.86 -13.44 -5.97
CA SER A 91 0.31 -12.80 -5.37
C SER A 91 0.08 -11.32 -5.12
N ILE A 92 0.91 -10.81 -4.22
CA ILE A 92 1.10 -9.38 -4.01
C ILE A 92 2.58 -9.15 -3.71
N GLU A 93 3.15 -8.13 -4.34
CA GLU A 93 4.53 -7.69 -4.09
C GLU A 93 4.52 -6.21 -3.77
N VAL A 94 5.24 -5.82 -2.72
CA VAL A 94 5.22 -4.45 -2.24
C VAL A 94 6.59 -3.80 -2.40
N GLU A 95 6.59 -2.54 -2.82
CA GLU A 95 7.78 -1.68 -2.88
C GLU A 95 7.48 -0.40 -2.12
N ILE A 96 8.44 0.04 -1.29
CA ILE A 96 8.34 1.29 -0.54
C ILE A 96 9.49 2.19 -0.92
N TYR A 97 9.17 3.44 -1.29
CA TYR A 97 10.13 4.45 -1.71
C TYR A 97 10.08 5.63 -0.74
N GLY A 98 11.10 5.78 0.06
CA GLY A 98 11.20 6.84 1.07
C GLY A 98 11.84 6.34 2.35
N THR A 99 11.82 7.16 3.39
CA THR A 99 12.48 6.83 4.65
C THR A 99 11.44 6.56 5.74
N LEU A 100 11.51 5.38 6.32
CA LEU A 100 10.68 4.96 7.45
C LEU A 100 11.54 4.88 8.71
N ALA A 101 10.91 5.07 9.87
CA ALA A 101 11.58 4.84 11.15
C ALA A 101 11.83 3.35 11.35
N ASP A 102 12.88 3.01 12.11
CA ASP A 102 13.24 1.61 12.39
C ASP A 102 12.08 0.84 13.05
N GLU A 103 11.37 1.47 13.95
CA GLU A 103 10.20 0.88 14.62
C GLU A 103 9.10 0.53 13.64
N THR A 104 8.90 1.37 12.61
CA THR A 104 7.92 1.11 11.54
C THR A 104 8.36 -0.09 10.70
N LEU A 105 9.65 -0.16 10.37
CA LEU A 105 10.18 -1.31 9.62
C LEU A 105 10.02 -2.61 10.41
N ASN A 106 10.26 -2.57 11.70
CA ASN A 106 10.07 -3.74 12.56
C ASN A 106 8.60 -4.17 12.56
N PHE A 107 7.68 -3.21 12.63
CA PHE A 107 6.24 -3.49 12.55
C PHE A 107 5.86 -4.15 11.21
N LEU A 108 6.38 -3.64 10.09
CA LEU A 108 6.12 -4.21 8.76
C LEU A 108 6.67 -5.61 8.63
N ASN A 109 7.88 -5.84 9.12
CA ASN A 109 8.49 -7.17 9.08
C ASN A 109 7.64 -8.19 9.83
N MET A 110 7.09 -7.82 10.98
CA MET A 110 6.21 -8.70 11.74
C MET A 110 4.86 -8.90 11.03
N ALA A 111 4.21 -7.83 10.60
CA ALA A 111 2.88 -7.88 10.00
C ALA A 111 2.86 -8.65 8.69
N TRP A 112 3.86 -8.42 7.82
CA TRP A 112 3.89 -9.03 6.49
C TRP A 112 4.60 -10.37 6.45
N ALA A 113 5.46 -10.68 7.40
CA ALA A 113 6.07 -12.00 7.50
C ALA A 113 5.01 -13.08 7.72
N GLU A 114 4.04 -12.82 8.59
CA GLU A 114 2.94 -13.76 8.84
C GLU A 114 2.08 -13.99 7.61
N SER A 115 1.91 -12.95 6.78
CA SER A 115 1.09 -13.02 5.57
C SER A 115 1.87 -13.49 4.34
N GLY A 116 3.18 -13.69 4.47
CA GLY A 116 4.02 -14.11 3.35
C GLY A 116 4.14 -13.05 2.26
N ILE A 117 4.02 -11.76 2.60
CA ILE A 117 4.09 -10.64 1.66
C ILE A 117 5.54 -10.18 1.53
N PRO A 118 6.19 -10.40 0.37
CA PRO A 118 7.53 -9.85 0.15
C PRO A 118 7.47 -8.35 -0.06
N PHE A 119 8.42 -7.62 0.54
CA PHE A 119 8.52 -6.20 0.23
C PHE A 119 9.97 -5.78 0.03
N LYS A 120 10.16 -4.77 -0.82
CA LYS A 120 11.46 -4.18 -1.12
C LYS A 120 11.45 -2.74 -0.66
N TYR A 121 12.46 -2.38 0.12
CA TYR A 121 12.53 -1.06 0.73
C TYR A 121 13.64 -0.23 0.09
N PHE A 122 13.25 0.86 -0.59
CA PHE A 122 14.15 1.83 -1.22
C PHE A 122 14.30 3.03 -0.27
N LYS A 123 15.16 2.90 0.73
CA LYS A 123 15.24 3.90 1.78
C LYS A 123 16.03 5.15 1.42
N THR A 124 16.85 5.09 0.36
CA THR A 124 17.74 6.18 0.01
C THR A 124 17.31 6.84 -1.29
N THR A 125 16.90 8.10 -1.18
CA THR A 125 16.66 8.93 -2.35
C THR A 125 17.99 9.54 -2.80
N SER A 126 18.52 9.05 -3.92
CA SER A 126 19.80 9.51 -4.44
C SER A 126 19.72 10.93 -5.00
N VAL A 127 18.60 11.26 -5.65
CA VAL A 127 18.31 12.60 -6.18
C VAL A 127 16.81 12.82 -6.10
N GLY A 128 16.40 13.97 -5.58
CA GLY A 128 14.99 14.29 -5.54
C GLY A 128 14.62 15.20 -4.37
N TYR A 129 13.36 15.57 -4.33
CA TYR A 129 12.83 16.39 -3.25
C TYR A 129 11.33 16.15 -3.07
N VAL A 130 10.81 16.54 -1.91
CA VAL A 130 9.38 16.57 -1.63
C VAL A 130 8.98 18.03 -1.43
N ARG A 131 7.93 18.48 -2.13
CA ARG A 131 7.43 19.86 -1.99
C ARG A 131 6.85 20.07 -0.59
N ASP A 132 7.09 21.23 -0.01
CA ASP A 132 6.54 21.58 1.32
C ASP A 132 5.02 21.50 1.37
N SER A 133 4.33 21.71 0.24
CA SER A 133 2.87 21.60 0.19
C SER A 133 2.34 20.19 0.50
N LEU A 134 3.16 19.16 0.33
CA LEU A 134 2.80 17.79 0.72
C LEU A 134 3.01 17.55 2.22
N LEU A 135 3.74 18.43 2.89
CA LEU A 135 4.07 18.29 4.32
C LEU A 135 3.07 18.97 5.22
N SER A 136 2.18 19.79 4.67
CA SER A 136 1.22 20.58 5.44
C SER A 136 -0.15 19.92 5.59
#